data_6b4e4b3f3d6e182f4ccde4b78662b243
#
_entry.id   6b4e4b3f3d6e182f4ccde4b78662b243
#
_cell.length_a   1.000
_cell.length_b   1.000
_cell.length_c   1.000
_cell.angle_alpha   90.00
_cell.angle_beta   90.00
_cell.angle_gamma   90.00
#
_symmetry.space_group_name_H-M   'P 1'
#
loop_
_entity.id
_entity.type
_entity.pdbx_description
1 polymer ?
#
loop_
_entity_poly.entity_id
_entity_poly.type
_entity_poly.pdbx_seq_one_letter_code
_entity_poly.pdbx_strand_id
1 'polypeptide(L)'
;MFMENKVGKDKAPGQNKEFTILVNAREKTWSEKKIGSNEVINLAFGSVSQDPNVSYTVTYKKGENGKPEGIMVKGDEVRVKEGMRFNVTQTNRS
;
A
#
# COMPACT_ATOMS: atom_id res chain seq x y z
N MET A 1 27.96 -0.85 18.49
CA MET A 1 27.41 -0.70 18.22
C MET A 1 26.99 -0.50 17.90
N PHE A 2 27.05 -0.48 17.81
CA PHE A 2 26.35 -0.22 17.39
C PHE A 2 25.79 -0.20 16.88
N MET A 3 25.81 -0.25 16.65
CA MET A 3 25.17 -0.14 16.12
C MET A 3 24.70 -0.23 15.64
N GLU A 4 24.73 -0.39 15.53
CA GLU A 4 24.15 -0.42 15.05
C GLU A 4 23.58 -0.48 14.55
N ASN A 5 23.62 -0.53 14.54
CA ASN A 5 22.99 -0.56 14.02
C ASN A 5 22.43 -0.54 13.59
N LYS A 6 22.36 -0.54 13.44
CA LYS A 6 21.93 -0.41 12.97
C LYS A 6 21.56 -0.60 12.34
N VAL A 7 21.74 -0.80 12.21
CA VAL A 7 21.44 -0.93 11.56
C VAL A 7 21.07 -1.08 10.94
N GLY A 8 21.02 -1.10 10.70
CA GLY A 8 20.54 -1.16 10.16
C GLY A 8 20.39 -1.30 9.58
N LYS A 9 20.34 -1.17 9.58
CA LYS A 9 20.28 -1.24 8.89
C LYS A 9 20.64 -1.80 8.20
N ASP A 10 21.18 -2.04 8.58
CA ASP A 10 21.59 -2.43 7.83
C ASP A 10 21.27 -3.20 7.16
N LYS A 11 21.66 -3.39 7.10
CA LYS A 11 20.72 -4.08 6.29
C LYS A 11 21.32 -4.96 5.28
N ALA A 12 20.85 -6.19 5.25
CA ALA A 12 21.33 -7.09 4.22
C ALA A 12 20.83 -6.59 2.87
N PRO A 13 21.69 -6.53 1.86
CA PRO A 13 21.26 -6.07 0.56
C PRO A 13 20.14 -6.91 -0.01
N GLY A 14 19.12 -6.25 -0.52
CA GLY A 14 18.04 -6.91 -1.19
C GLY A 14 17.01 -7.55 -0.30
N GLN A 15 17.19 -7.52 1.00
CA GLN A 15 16.26 -8.19 1.89
C GLN A 15 15.18 -7.28 2.42
N ASN A 16 15.51 -6.06 2.72
CA ASN A 16 14.55 -5.11 3.25
C ASN A 16 14.27 -4.03 2.25
N LYS A 17 14.02 -4.47 1.05
CA LYS A 17 13.73 -3.52 -0.01
C LYS A 17 12.42 -2.84 0.27
N GLU A 18 12.44 -1.53 0.21
CA GLU A 18 11.23 -0.73 0.38
C GLU A 18 10.83 -0.15 -0.96
N PHE A 19 9.54 -0.07 -1.15
CA PHE A 19 8.98 0.55 -2.34
C PHE A 19 8.38 1.88 -1.96
N THR A 20 8.59 2.88 -2.80
CA THR A 20 7.89 4.14 -2.65
C THR A 20 6.63 4.06 -3.49
N ILE A 21 5.50 4.24 -2.85
CA ILE A 21 4.21 4.22 -3.53
C ILE A 21 3.47 5.50 -3.21
N LEU A 22 2.44 5.79 -3.98
CA LEU A 22 1.61 6.97 -3.75
C LEU A 22 0.21 6.50 -3.39
N VAL A 23 -0.30 6.99 -2.29
CA VAL A 23 -1.66 6.68 -1.85
C VAL A 23 -2.39 8.01 -1.75
N ASN A 24 -3.37 8.21 -2.62
CA ASN A 24 -4.08 9.48 -2.73
C ASN A 24 -3.10 10.64 -2.92
N ALA A 25 -2.11 10.42 -3.81
CA ALA A 25 -1.09 11.39 -4.17
C ALA A 25 -0.10 11.71 -3.05
N ARG A 26 -0.09 10.93 -2.00
CA ARG A 26 0.86 11.09 -0.89
C ARG A 26 1.86 9.97 -0.92
N GLU A 27 3.12 10.31 -0.72
CA GLU A 27 4.20 9.33 -0.73
C GLU A 27 4.14 8.47 0.52
N LYS A 28 4.21 7.16 0.31
CA LYS A 28 4.28 6.19 1.40
C LYS A 28 5.34 5.16 1.06
N THR A 29 5.89 4.53 2.06
CA THR A 29 6.81 3.42 1.84
C THR A 29 6.14 2.12 2.25
N TRP A 30 6.48 1.07 1.52
CA TRP A 30 5.93 -0.25 1.79
C TRP A 30 7.05 -1.26 1.65
N SER A 31 7.20 -2.13 2.63
CA SER A 31 8.35 -3.03 2.68
C SER A 31 8.03 -4.46 2.33
N GLU A 32 6.80 -4.75 1.91
CA GLU A 32 6.39 -6.09 1.52
C GLU A 32 6.22 -6.14 0.01
N LYS A 33 6.27 -7.35 -0.53
CA LYS A 33 6.11 -7.54 -1.96
C LYS A 33 4.67 -7.38 -2.42
N LYS A 34 3.71 -7.54 -1.52
CA LYS A 34 2.30 -7.42 -1.82
C LYS A 34 1.65 -6.48 -0.84
N ILE A 35 0.55 -5.90 -1.25
CA ILE A 35 -0.23 -5.03 -0.40
C ILE A 35 -1.71 -5.36 -0.58
N GLY A 36 -2.42 -5.42 0.53
CA GLY A 36 -3.85 -5.73 0.51
C GLY A 36 -4.68 -4.47 0.48
N SER A 37 -5.95 -4.63 0.11
CA SER A 37 -6.86 -3.50 0.05
C SER A 37 -6.99 -2.80 1.41
N ASN A 38 -7.10 -3.58 2.49
CA ASN A 38 -7.19 -2.98 3.83
C ASN A 38 -5.94 -2.19 4.17
N GLU A 39 -4.79 -2.66 3.73
CA GLU A 39 -3.54 -1.98 3.99
C GLU A 39 -3.46 -0.65 3.26
N VAL A 40 -3.94 -0.64 2.02
CA VAL A 40 -3.98 0.61 1.25
C VAL A 40 -4.92 1.61 1.92
N ILE A 41 -6.08 1.13 2.37
CA ILE A 41 -7.05 2.00 3.05
C ILE A 41 -6.43 2.56 4.33
N ASN A 42 -5.73 1.71 5.07
CA ASN A 42 -5.09 2.15 6.30
C ASN A 42 -4.03 3.21 6.03
N LEU A 43 -3.26 3.04 4.96
CA LEU A 43 -2.27 4.05 4.58
C LEU A 43 -2.94 5.37 4.19
N ALA A 44 -4.13 5.30 3.60
CA ALA A 44 -4.82 6.50 3.15
C ALA A 44 -5.46 7.27 4.30
N PHE A 45 -6.09 6.56 5.23
CA PHE A 45 -6.92 7.20 6.24
C PHE A 45 -6.49 6.92 7.68
N GLY A 46 -5.50 6.06 7.85
CA GLY A 46 -5.02 5.71 9.19
C GLY A 46 -5.81 4.60 9.86
N SER A 47 -6.94 4.22 9.32
CA SER A 47 -7.74 3.12 9.87
C SER A 47 -8.77 2.69 8.83
N VAL A 48 -9.31 1.49 9.07
CA VAL A 48 -10.37 0.95 8.21
C VAL A 48 -11.64 0.92 9.04
N SER A 49 -12.67 1.57 8.55
CA SER A 49 -13.95 1.61 9.28
C SER A 49 -14.61 0.25 9.30
N GLN A 50 -15.18 -0.10 10.41
CA GLN A 50 -15.97 -1.33 10.56
C GLN A 50 -17.47 -1.08 10.38
N ASP A 51 -17.84 0.17 10.13
CA ASP A 51 -19.22 0.55 9.92
C ASP A 51 -19.73 -0.05 8.61
N PRO A 52 -20.82 -0.84 8.64
CA PRO A 52 -21.33 -1.44 7.41
C PRO A 52 -21.85 -0.42 6.39
N ASN A 53 -22.08 0.81 6.81
CA ASN A 53 -22.50 1.86 5.88
C ASN A 53 -21.35 2.56 5.20
N VAL A 54 -20.11 2.17 5.53
CA VAL A 54 -18.93 2.74 4.93
C VAL A 54 -18.35 1.73 3.96
N SER A 55 -18.10 2.16 2.75
CA SER A 55 -17.42 1.32 1.77
C SER A 55 -16.25 2.08 1.17
N TYR A 56 -15.29 1.33 0.66
CA TYR A 56 -14.09 1.91 0.08
C TYR A 56 -13.91 1.37 -1.32
N THR A 57 -13.47 2.25 -2.21
CA THR A 57 -13.06 1.85 -3.54
C THR A 57 -11.56 2.09 -3.64
N VAL A 58 -10.82 1.05 -3.98
CA VAL A 58 -9.37 1.13 -4.10
C VAL A 58 -9.01 0.83 -5.54
N THR A 59 -8.31 1.75 -6.18
CA THR A 59 -7.81 1.53 -7.52
C THR A 59 -6.29 1.70 -7.52
N TYR A 60 -5.64 1.10 -8.51
CA TYR A 60 -4.18 1.24 -8.62
C TYR A 60 -3.79 1.41 -10.07
N LYS A 61 -2.64 2.06 -10.25
CA LYS A 61 -2.02 2.25 -11.55
C LYS A 61 -0.52 2.02 -11.43
N LYS A 62 0.12 1.77 -12.57
CA LYS A 62 1.56 1.55 -12.65
C LYS A 62 2.01 0.32 -11.88
N GLY A 63 1.16 -0.69 -11.88
CA GLY A 63 1.51 -1.96 -11.28
C GLY A 63 2.36 -2.79 -12.22
N GLU A 64 2.33 -4.11 -12.00
CA GLU A 64 3.10 -5.05 -12.82
C GLU A 64 2.68 -5.00 -14.28
N ASN A 65 3.62 -5.38 -15.14
CA ASN A 65 3.39 -5.36 -16.59
C ASN A 65 2.15 -6.13 -17.01
N GLY A 66 1.90 -7.25 -16.37
CA GLY A 66 0.75 -8.06 -16.74
C GLY A 66 -0.58 -7.48 -16.29
N LYS A 67 -0.55 -6.60 -15.30
CA LYS A 67 -1.75 -6.01 -14.75
C LYS A 67 -1.42 -4.65 -14.16
N PRO A 68 -1.14 -3.66 -15.03
CA PRO A 68 -0.65 -2.38 -14.55
C PRO A 68 -1.67 -1.53 -13.81
N GLU A 69 -2.95 -1.78 -14.03
CA GLU A 69 -3.98 -1.01 -13.33
C GLU A 69 -5.20 -1.88 -13.08
N GLY A 70 -5.97 -1.50 -12.09
CA GLY A 70 -7.17 -2.24 -11.76
C GLY A 70 -7.83 -1.72 -10.52
N ILE A 71 -8.82 -2.50 -10.06
CA ILE A 71 -9.60 -2.19 -8.87
C ILE A 71 -9.36 -3.32 -7.88
N MET A 72 -9.17 -2.95 -6.62
CA MET A 72 -9.02 -3.93 -5.55
C MET A 72 -10.32 -3.99 -4.76
N VAL A 73 -10.87 -5.18 -4.65
CA VAL A 73 -12.02 -5.37 -3.78
C VAL A 73 -11.54 -5.86 -2.43
N LYS A 74 -12.45 -5.91 -1.47
CA LYS A 74 -12.11 -6.32 -0.12
C LYS A 74 -11.42 -7.69 -0.14
N GLY A 75 -10.27 -7.75 0.50
CA GLY A 75 -9.52 -8.99 0.56
C GLY A 75 -8.52 -9.20 -0.57
N ASP A 76 -8.54 -8.35 -1.58
CA ASP A 76 -7.59 -8.47 -2.68
C ASP A 76 -6.20 -8.04 -2.26
N GLU A 77 -5.21 -8.62 -2.93
CA GLU A 77 -3.83 -8.22 -2.79
C GLU A 77 -3.23 -8.04 -4.17
N VAL A 78 -2.30 -7.11 -4.29
CA VAL A 78 -1.57 -6.92 -5.54
C VAL A 78 -0.09 -6.80 -5.24
N ARG A 79 0.72 -7.07 -6.24
CA ARG A 79 2.16 -6.89 -6.10
C ARG A 79 2.50 -5.42 -6.14
N VAL A 80 3.41 -5.04 -5.26
CA VAL A 80 3.85 -3.64 -5.14
C VAL A 80 5.00 -3.41 -6.09
N LYS A 81 4.97 -2.28 -6.77
CA LYS A 81 6.07 -1.82 -7.60
C LYS A 81 6.45 -0.42 -7.22
N GLU A 82 7.70 -0.10 -7.46
CA GLU A 82 8.21 1.24 -7.19
C GLU A 82 7.43 2.26 -8.01
N GLY A 83 6.93 3.29 -7.34
CA GLY A 83 6.17 4.34 -8.03
C GLY A 83 4.72 4.00 -8.30
N MET A 84 4.26 2.86 -7.82
CA MET A 84 2.88 2.45 -8.00
C MET A 84 1.94 3.44 -7.32
N ARG A 85 0.79 3.65 -7.93
CA ARG A 85 -0.17 4.64 -7.42
C ARG A 85 -1.46 3.95 -7.01
N PHE A 86 -1.95 4.37 -5.86
CA PHE A 86 -3.23 3.88 -5.33
C PHE A 86 -4.14 5.06 -5.07
N ASN A 87 -5.42 4.88 -5.35
CA ASN A 87 -6.44 5.86 -4.99
C ASN A 87 -7.50 5.16 -4.15
N VAL A 88 -7.87 5.78 -3.05
CA VAL A 88 -8.86 5.23 -2.14
C VAL A 88 -9.96 6.26 -1.97
N THR A 89 -11.18 5.84 -2.23
CA THR A 89 -12.36 6.69 -2.03
C THR A 89 -13.22 6.04 -0.96
N GLN A 90 -13.67 6.84 -0.01
CA GLN A 90 -14.58 6.37 1.03
C GLN A 90 -15.97 6.89 0.71
N THR A 91 -16.94 6.00 0.77
CA THR A 91 -18.32 6.33 0.53
C THR A 91 -19.14 5.94 1.75
N ASN A 92 -19.95 6.89 2.24
CA ASN A 92 -20.86 6.63 3.33
C ASN A 92 -22.26 6.48 2.77
N ARG A 93 -22.92 5.44 3.21
CA ARG A 93 -24.31 5.21 2.83
C ARG A 93 -25.18 5.62 4.02
N SER A 94 -26.14 6.43 3.74
CA SER A 94 -27.01 6.90 4.81
C SER A 94 -28.39 6.29 4.71
#